data_0bc26aa44da704ad92d94ac30781ba7c
#
_entry.id   0bc26aa44da704ad92d94ac30781ba7c
#
_cell.length_a   1.000
_cell.length_b   1.000
_cell.length_c   1.000
_cell.angle_alpha   90.00
_cell.angle_beta   90.00
_cell.angle_gamma   90.00
#
_symmetry.space_group_name_H-M   'P 1'
#
loop_
_entity.id
_entity.type
_entity.pdbx_description
1 polymer ?
#
loop_
_entity_poly.entity_id
_entity_poly.type
_entity_poly.pdbx_seq_one_letter_code
_entity_poly.pdbx_strand_id
1 'polypeptide(L)'
;MTGDVRLSSKRSQAVGKQVAERPRLVVLPIVGVTLVVLLALLPEPTIFVSLLVLAAGSFLVPRISDTPSYSYGLPGVPDGPPRPSRVPVEAHTWVSLAAAVAAVVLTIVDAPAPAFVALAAVAVVAWLACAATMLRYLRHGRRVRQALEAYAPTTAMGFAGRSGGPWQLRMWEPYILRSGERCVVITLHEKYLPLILDGANLTSPLVQLGSRGTRDLDALFVPSIKAVFYVQNAQANKGFMAHTELTHVWLNHGDSDKPANFNPRHALYDVLVVCGQAGVDRYERHGIHVAPEKFRILGRPQASGVKPARGPVAELDPPKVVFYAPTWQGLDEAVNFSSLEKGPEIVRALVQRGVKVIFRPHPLSYRWRIRRAVVKEIQAILREDKAQSGLKHVWGNLADNTWSVVDCANRSDALISDVSSVVSDFLQSEKPYAMTSMRAGVEDFREEFSVAETAYVLLGDLSNLDEVLDDLLERDPLAVARAERKRYVLGEFVDEQSADAFAAFVRDLVRGA
;
A
#
# COMPACT_ATOMS: atom_id res chain seq x y z
N MET A 1 43.96 3.52 3.34
CA MET A 1 43.85 2.89 1.99
C MET A 1 42.76 1.83 1.84
N THR A 2 41.74 1.78 2.71
CA THR A 2 40.66 0.76 2.65
C THR A 2 39.28 1.30 2.20
N GLY A 3 39.21 2.59 1.90
CA GLY A 3 37.95 3.23 1.45
C GLY A 3 37.67 3.12 -0.05
N ASP A 4 38.68 3.13 -0.89
CA ASP A 4 38.53 3.17 -2.35
C ASP A 4 38.09 1.85 -2.99
N VAL A 5 38.47 0.72 -2.40
CA VAL A 5 38.12 -0.62 -2.93
C VAL A 5 36.63 -0.94 -2.72
N ARG A 6 36.02 -0.46 -1.64
CA ARG A 6 34.56 -0.68 -1.39
C ARG A 6 33.65 0.18 -2.26
N LEU A 7 34.10 1.38 -2.67
CA LEU A 7 33.34 2.25 -3.60
C LEU A 7 33.38 1.73 -5.02
N SER A 8 34.52 1.14 -5.46
CA SER A 8 34.64 0.53 -6.80
C SER A 8 33.78 -0.72 -6.94
N SER A 9 33.71 -1.57 -5.90
CA SER A 9 32.88 -2.78 -5.92
C SER A 9 31.38 -2.48 -5.93
N LYS A 10 30.92 -1.46 -5.19
CA LYS A 10 29.53 -1.02 -5.22
C LYS A 10 29.12 -0.38 -6.54
N ARG A 11 30.03 0.37 -7.19
CA ARG A 11 29.80 0.92 -8.54
C ARG A 11 29.74 -0.20 -9.58
N SER A 12 30.64 -1.18 -9.52
CA SER A 12 30.66 -2.34 -10.41
C SER A 12 29.39 -3.19 -10.26
N GLN A 13 28.92 -3.43 -9.02
CA GLN A 13 27.66 -4.16 -8.77
C GLN A 13 26.42 -3.34 -9.22
N ALA A 14 26.43 -2.02 -9.06
CA ALA A 14 25.34 -1.16 -9.54
C ALA A 14 25.27 -1.12 -11.07
N VAL A 15 26.41 -1.06 -11.76
CA VAL A 15 26.49 -1.14 -13.22
C VAL A 15 26.06 -2.53 -13.71
N GLY A 16 26.52 -3.60 -13.07
CA GLY A 16 26.10 -4.98 -13.40
C GLY A 16 24.60 -5.19 -13.26
N LYS A 17 23.98 -4.59 -12.24
CA LYS A 17 22.52 -4.62 -12.02
C LYS A 17 21.76 -3.80 -13.07
N GLN A 18 22.27 -2.62 -13.45
CA GLN A 18 21.70 -1.82 -14.54
C GLN A 18 21.78 -2.49 -15.90
N VAL A 19 22.88 -3.21 -16.18
CA VAL A 19 23.04 -3.98 -17.42
C VAL A 19 22.08 -5.17 -17.47
N ALA A 20 21.84 -5.84 -16.34
CA ALA A 20 20.88 -6.94 -16.25
C ALA A 20 19.43 -6.47 -16.37
N GLU A 21 19.12 -5.28 -15.82
CA GLU A 21 17.76 -4.72 -15.84
C GLU A 21 17.44 -3.93 -17.13
N ARG A 22 18.45 -3.38 -17.82
CA ARG A 22 18.29 -2.57 -19.04
C ARG A 22 19.44 -2.76 -20.01
N PRO A 23 19.58 -3.93 -20.65
CA PRO A 23 20.72 -4.23 -21.54
C PRO A 23 20.91 -3.19 -22.66
N ARG A 24 19.84 -2.56 -23.13
CA ARG A 24 19.85 -1.50 -24.15
C ARG A 24 20.75 -0.30 -23.82
N LEU A 25 20.89 0.08 -22.53
CA LEU A 25 21.67 1.25 -22.13
C LEU A 25 23.18 1.06 -22.33
N VAL A 26 23.65 -0.17 -22.41
CA VAL A 26 25.06 -0.50 -22.59
C VAL A 26 25.31 -1.07 -23.99
N VAL A 27 24.46 -1.97 -24.45
CA VAL A 27 24.65 -2.68 -25.73
C VAL A 27 24.52 -1.72 -26.92
N LEU A 28 23.52 -0.86 -26.96
CA LEU A 28 23.29 -0.01 -28.14
C LEU A 28 24.39 1.05 -28.38
N PRO A 29 24.96 1.71 -27.37
CA PRO A 29 26.15 2.55 -27.60
C PRO A 29 27.34 1.79 -28.17
N ILE A 30 27.59 0.56 -27.67
CA ILE A 30 28.66 -0.27 -28.18
C ILE A 30 28.43 -0.65 -29.65
N VAL A 31 27.23 -1.10 -29.98
CA VAL A 31 26.81 -1.39 -31.35
C VAL A 31 27.00 -0.18 -32.25
N GLY A 32 26.54 1.01 -31.80
CA GLY A 32 26.70 2.23 -32.58
C GLY A 32 28.14 2.60 -32.86
N VAL A 33 29.00 2.56 -31.85
CA VAL A 33 30.45 2.82 -32.02
C VAL A 33 31.08 1.82 -32.97
N THR A 34 30.77 0.52 -32.83
CA THR A 34 31.32 -0.54 -33.72
C THR A 34 30.94 -0.28 -35.18
N LEU A 35 29.66 0.04 -35.43
CA LEU A 35 29.21 0.29 -36.81
C LEU A 35 29.81 1.58 -37.39
N VAL A 36 30.00 2.63 -36.59
CA VAL A 36 30.67 3.87 -37.01
C VAL A 36 32.16 3.61 -37.39
N VAL A 37 32.85 2.79 -36.61
CA VAL A 37 34.25 2.40 -36.91
C VAL A 37 34.28 1.63 -38.23
N LEU A 38 33.38 0.68 -38.47
CA LEU A 38 33.31 -0.06 -39.73
C LEU A 38 32.99 0.86 -40.92
N LEU A 39 32.14 1.87 -40.76
CA LEU A 39 31.87 2.87 -41.79
C LEU A 39 33.14 3.63 -42.21
N ALA A 40 34.04 3.93 -41.27
CA ALA A 40 35.28 4.61 -41.55
C ALA A 40 36.33 3.71 -42.23
N LEU A 41 36.25 2.41 -42.01
CA LEU A 41 37.23 1.42 -42.53
C LEU A 41 36.88 0.86 -43.92
N LEU A 42 35.58 0.92 -44.31
CA LEU A 42 35.07 0.26 -45.53
C LEU A 42 34.41 1.29 -46.46
N PRO A 43 35.21 1.92 -47.37
CA PRO A 43 34.72 3.00 -48.22
C PRO A 43 33.89 2.53 -49.44
N GLU A 44 33.76 1.19 -49.65
CA GLU A 44 32.94 0.68 -50.74
C GLU A 44 31.48 1.13 -50.58
N PRO A 45 30.88 1.83 -51.61
CA PRO A 45 29.59 2.53 -51.44
C PRO A 45 28.43 1.65 -50.99
N THR A 46 28.35 0.41 -51.46
CA THR A 46 27.26 -0.51 -51.13
C THR A 46 27.36 -1.01 -49.71
N ILE A 47 28.61 -1.32 -49.26
CA ILE A 47 28.89 -1.72 -47.85
C ILE A 47 28.64 -0.53 -46.94
N PHE A 48 29.10 0.68 -47.31
CA PHE A 48 28.89 1.90 -46.56
C PHE A 48 27.40 2.16 -46.32
N VAL A 49 26.58 2.11 -47.38
CA VAL A 49 25.10 2.32 -47.25
C VAL A 49 24.48 1.24 -46.34
N SER A 50 24.91 -0.03 -46.50
CA SER A 50 24.40 -1.14 -45.65
C SER A 50 24.73 -0.92 -44.17
N LEU A 51 25.96 -0.55 -43.83
CA LEU A 51 26.39 -0.23 -42.47
C LEU A 51 25.70 1.02 -41.92
N LEU A 52 25.45 2.04 -42.76
CA LEU A 52 24.70 3.23 -42.38
C LEU A 52 23.25 2.89 -42.00
N VAL A 53 22.59 2.02 -42.77
CA VAL A 53 21.26 1.49 -42.48
C VAL A 53 21.27 0.75 -41.14
N LEU A 54 22.25 -0.12 -40.89
CA LEU A 54 22.39 -0.85 -39.62
C LEU A 54 22.60 0.12 -38.45
N ALA A 55 23.45 1.13 -38.59
CA ALA A 55 23.71 2.12 -37.58
C ALA A 55 22.43 2.96 -37.28
N ALA A 56 21.80 3.51 -38.32
CA ALA A 56 20.57 4.30 -38.19
C ALA A 56 19.44 3.50 -37.51
N GLY A 57 19.21 2.25 -37.93
CA GLY A 57 18.19 1.39 -37.33
C GLY A 57 18.45 1.09 -35.87
N SER A 58 19.72 0.89 -35.49
CA SER A 58 20.10 0.67 -34.10
C SER A 58 19.84 1.87 -33.19
N PHE A 59 19.92 3.09 -33.71
CA PHE A 59 19.68 4.32 -32.95
C PHE A 59 18.20 4.78 -32.96
N LEU A 60 17.44 4.52 -34.02
CA LEU A 60 16.08 5.02 -34.18
C LEU A 60 15.04 4.31 -33.31
N VAL A 61 15.23 3.04 -33.01
CA VAL A 61 14.23 2.20 -32.30
C VAL A 61 14.37 2.13 -30.76
N PRO A 62 15.51 2.48 -30.10
CA PRO A 62 15.70 2.25 -28.65
C PRO A 62 14.72 2.95 -27.71
N ARG A 63 14.06 4.00 -28.16
CA ARG A 63 13.10 4.79 -27.33
C ARG A 63 11.75 4.12 -27.13
N ILE A 64 11.57 2.93 -27.65
CA ILE A 64 10.29 2.37 -27.98
C ILE A 64 9.96 1.08 -27.21
N SER A 65 10.88 0.59 -26.40
CA SER A 65 10.79 -0.69 -25.68
C SER A 65 9.96 -0.64 -24.38
N ASP A 66 9.07 0.33 -24.23
CA ASP A 66 8.34 0.55 -23.00
C ASP A 66 6.99 -0.18 -23.01
N THR A 67 6.68 -0.88 -21.91
CA THR A 67 5.34 -1.43 -21.70
C THR A 67 4.36 -0.28 -21.52
N PRO A 68 3.20 -0.28 -22.23
CA PRO A 68 2.20 0.75 -22.06
C PRO A 68 1.47 0.60 -20.73
N SER A 69 0.80 1.65 -20.27
CA SER A 69 -0.20 1.53 -19.23
C SER A 69 -1.34 0.62 -19.70
N TYR A 70 -1.91 -0.16 -18.79
CA TYR A 70 -3.04 -1.05 -19.03
C TYR A 70 -3.99 -1.09 -17.84
N SER A 71 -5.18 -1.62 -18.00
CA SER A 71 -6.24 -1.51 -16.99
C SER A 71 -6.98 -2.80 -16.74
N TYR A 72 -7.72 -2.80 -15.62
CA TYR A 72 -8.69 -3.81 -15.24
C TYR A 72 -9.99 -3.11 -14.84
N GLY A 73 -11.12 -3.62 -15.32
CA GLY A 73 -12.44 -3.06 -15.04
C GLY A 73 -12.70 -1.68 -15.67
N LEU A 74 -11.83 -1.16 -16.56
CA LEU A 74 -12.05 0.12 -17.24
C LEU A 74 -12.94 -0.10 -18.46
N PRO A 75 -14.14 0.51 -18.54
CA PRO A 75 -15.03 0.32 -19.67
C PRO A 75 -14.38 0.70 -21.02
N GLY A 76 -14.60 -0.11 -22.05
CA GLY A 76 -14.09 0.14 -23.40
C GLY A 76 -12.66 -0.32 -23.68
N VAL A 77 -11.97 -0.90 -22.70
CA VAL A 77 -10.64 -1.49 -22.88
C VAL A 77 -10.62 -2.90 -22.31
N PRO A 78 -10.02 -3.89 -23.03
CA PRO A 78 -9.82 -5.23 -22.47
C PRO A 78 -8.92 -5.20 -21.23
N ASP A 79 -9.22 -6.07 -20.26
CA ASP A 79 -8.44 -6.22 -19.05
C ASP A 79 -7.04 -6.76 -19.33
N GLY A 80 -6.09 -6.22 -18.57
CA GLY A 80 -4.70 -6.66 -18.56
C GLY A 80 -3.80 -6.03 -19.62
N PRO A 81 -2.55 -6.47 -19.66
CA PRO A 81 -1.58 -5.97 -20.63
C PRO A 81 -1.98 -6.37 -22.06
N PRO A 82 -1.55 -5.60 -23.07
CA PRO A 82 -1.76 -6.01 -24.44
C PRO A 82 -1.13 -7.38 -24.67
N ARG A 83 -1.80 -8.23 -25.46
CA ARG A 83 -1.32 -9.58 -25.77
C ARG A 83 0.16 -9.53 -26.12
N PRO A 84 0.99 -10.38 -25.51
CA PRO A 84 2.41 -10.41 -25.80
C PRO A 84 2.63 -10.64 -27.30
N SER A 85 3.52 -9.83 -27.87
CA SER A 85 3.93 -10.03 -29.25
C SER A 85 4.78 -11.29 -29.35
N ARG A 86 4.73 -11.98 -30.50
CA ARG A 86 5.67 -13.06 -30.80
C ARG A 86 7.13 -12.54 -30.87
N VAL A 87 7.29 -11.22 -31.04
CA VAL A 87 8.59 -10.55 -31.01
C VAL A 87 8.69 -9.77 -29.70
N PRO A 88 9.55 -10.14 -28.75
CA PRO A 88 9.80 -9.38 -27.56
C PRO A 88 10.28 -7.97 -27.89
N VAL A 89 9.91 -6.99 -27.10
CA VAL A 89 10.36 -5.60 -27.30
C VAL A 89 11.89 -5.48 -27.24
N GLU A 90 12.51 -6.30 -26.40
CA GLU A 90 13.96 -6.40 -26.23
C GLU A 90 14.66 -7.02 -27.46
N ALA A 91 13.92 -7.69 -28.34
CA ALA A 91 14.49 -8.30 -29.54
C ALA A 91 15.21 -7.28 -30.43
N HIS A 92 14.78 -6.01 -30.43
CA HIS A 92 15.49 -4.95 -31.13
C HIS A 92 16.95 -4.83 -30.69
N THR A 93 17.22 -4.82 -29.39
CA THR A 93 18.58 -4.73 -28.83
C THR A 93 19.43 -5.90 -29.28
N TRP A 94 18.88 -7.11 -29.21
CA TRP A 94 19.59 -8.33 -29.60
C TRP A 94 19.78 -8.46 -31.10
N VAL A 95 18.80 -8.04 -31.90
CA VAL A 95 18.92 -7.96 -33.35
C VAL A 95 20.01 -6.97 -33.75
N SER A 96 20.06 -5.79 -33.14
CA SER A 96 21.08 -4.79 -33.40
C SER A 96 22.48 -5.29 -33.03
N LEU A 97 22.62 -5.97 -31.90
CA LEU A 97 23.89 -6.58 -31.49
C LEU A 97 24.31 -7.70 -32.47
N ALA A 98 23.41 -8.60 -32.82
CA ALA A 98 23.68 -9.68 -33.76
C ALA A 98 24.08 -9.15 -35.14
N ALA A 99 23.40 -8.10 -35.61
CA ALA A 99 23.73 -7.45 -36.87
C ALA A 99 25.11 -6.78 -36.85
N ALA A 100 25.48 -6.14 -35.72
CA ALA A 100 26.83 -5.56 -35.60
C ALA A 100 27.93 -6.63 -35.57
N VAL A 101 27.72 -7.70 -34.78
CA VAL A 101 28.66 -8.84 -34.75
C VAL A 101 28.79 -9.47 -36.13
N ALA A 102 27.70 -9.72 -36.83
CA ALA A 102 27.71 -10.27 -38.18
C ALA A 102 28.44 -9.34 -39.17
N ALA A 103 28.26 -8.02 -39.07
CA ALA A 103 28.98 -7.07 -39.90
C ALA A 103 30.48 -7.11 -39.66
N VAL A 104 30.94 -7.24 -38.39
CA VAL A 104 32.36 -7.44 -38.05
C VAL A 104 32.91 -8.74 -38.68
N VAL A 105 32.16 -9.85 -38.55
CA VAL A 105 32.55 -11.14 -39.12
C VAL A 105 32.67 -11.06 -40.64
N LEU A 106 31.67 -10.46 -41.31
CA LEU A 106 31.70 -10.28 -42.76
C LEU A 106 32.93 -9.46 -43.23
N THR A 107 33.33 -8.46 -42.43
CA THR A 107 34.54 -7.67 -42.68
C THR A 107 35.80 -8.50 -42.51
N ILE A 108 35.90 -9.32 -41.46
CA ILE A 108 37.09 -10.16 -41.19
C ILE A 108 37.30 -11.23 -42.28
N VAL A 109 36.22 -11.79 -42.84
CA VAL A 109 36.27 -12.82 -43.88
C VAL A 109 36.29 -12.22 -45.30
N ASP A 110 36.43 -10.90 -45.44
CA ASP A 110 36.42 -10.16 -46.71
C ASP A 110 35.22 -10.50 -47.60
N ALA A 111 34.05 -10.54 -47.00
CA ALA A 111 32.82 -10.93 -47.67
C ALA A 111 32.39 -9.92 -48.75
N PRO A 112 31.78 -10.38 -49.86
CA PRO A 112 31.36 -9.50 -50.93
C PRO A 112 30.19 -8.60 -50.53
N ALA A 113 30.09 -7.42 -51.14
CA ALA A 113 29.06 -6.41 -50.83
C ALA A 113 27.62 -6.94 -50.77
N PRO A 114 27.14 -7.88 -51.59
CA PRO A 114 25.79 -8.47 -51.43
C PRO A 114 25.52 -9.12 -50.09
N ALA A 115 26.53 -9.60 -49.36
CA ALA A 115 26.35 -10.17 -48.02
C ALA A 115 25.97 -9.09 -47.01
N PHE A 116 26.54 -7.91 -47.07
CA PHE A 116 26.17 -6.76 -46.22
C PHE A 116 24.77 -6.24 -46.54
N VAL A 117 24.39 -6.25 -47.83
CA VAL A 117 23.01 -5.90 -48.25
C VAL A 117 22.01 -6.90 -47.66
N ALA A 118 22.29 -8.19 -47.75
CA ALA A 118 21.42 -9.22 -47.19
C ALA A 118 21.30 -9.08 -45.64
N LEU A 119 22.40 -8.82 -44.94
CA LEU A 119 22.41 -8.57 -43.50
C LEU A 119 21.56 -7.36 -43.14
N ALA A 120 21.72 -6.24 -43.86
CA ALA A 120 20.94 -5.03 -43.66
C ALA A 120 19.43 -5.28 -43.89
N ALA A 121 19.09 -6.01 -44.96
CA ALA A 121 17.68 -6.34 -45.27
C ALA A 121 17.05 -7.20 -44.17
N VAL A 122 17.75 -8.23 -43.67
CA VAL A 122 17.26 -9.08 -42.55
C VAL A 122 17.06 -8.23 -41.29
N ALA A 123 18.03 -7.37 -40.95
CA ALA A 123 17.90 -6.49 -39.79
C ALA A 123 16.72 -5.52 -39.92
N VAL A 124 16.50 -4.91 -41.07
CA VAL A 124 15.37 -4.03 -41.35
C VAL A 124 14.02 -4.75 -41.17
N VAL A 125 13.89 -5.99 -41.69
CA VAL A 125 12.65 -6.77 -41.50
C VAL A 125 12.40 -7.05 -40.02
N ALA A 126 13.44 -7.42 -39.26
CA ALA A 126 13.33 -7.66 -37.83
C ALA A 126 12.96 -6.36 -37.07
N TRP A 127 13.54 -5.22 -37.41
CA TRP A 127 13.19 -3.93 -36.81
C TRP A 127 11.77 -3.48 -37.15
N LEU A 128 11.29 -3.73 -38.37
CA LEU A 128 9.90 -3.45 -38.75
C LEU A 128 8.93 -4.30 -37.91
N ALA A 129 9.26 -5.56 -37.61
CA ALA A 129 8.47 -6.39 -36.71
C ALA A 129 8.46 -5.85 -35.27
N CYS A 130 9.62 -5.37 -34.79
CA CYS A 130 9.72 -4.68 -33.49
C CYS A 130 8.89 -3.39 -33.50
N ALA A 131 8.99 -2.56 -34.55
CA ALA A 131 8.22 -1.32 -34.69
C ALA A 131 6.71 -1.58 -34.74
N ALA A 132 6.26 -2.63 -35.42
CA ALA A 132 4.83 -3.01 -35.45
C ALA A 132 4.32 -3.42 -34.04
N THR A 133 5.14 -4.11 -33.26
CA THR A 133 4.83 -4.44 -31.86
C THR A 133 4.64 -3.18 -31.03
N MET A 134 5.55 -2.26 -31.18
CA MET A 134 5.51 -0.98 -30.54
C MET A 134 4.31 -0.13 -30.88
N LEU A 135 3.99 -0.02 -32.18
CA LEU A 135 2.78 0.71 -32.61
C LEU A 135 1.53 0.13 -31.94
N ARG A 136 1.47 -1.20 -31.76
CA ARG A 136 0.40 -1.84 -30.98
C ARG A 136 0.38 -1.37 -29.52
N TYR A 137 1.54 -1.29 -28.87
CA TYR A 137 1.66 -0.83 -27.48
C TYR A 137 1.26 0.65 -27.34
N LEU A 138 1.73 1.50 -28.24
CA LEU A 138 1.32 2.92 -28.25
C LEU A 138 -0.19 3.09 -28.48
N ARG A 139 -0.79 2.30 -29.39
CA ARG A 139 -2.23 2.30 -29.62
C ARG A 139 -2.99 1.82 -28.38
N HIS A 140 -2.47 0.80 -27.67
CA HIS A 140 -3.09 0.33 -26.43
C HIS A 140 -3.07 1.41 -25.34
N GLY A 141 -1.93 2.05 -25.08
CA GLY A 141 -1.84 3.15 -24.11
C GLY A 141 -2.77 4.32 -24.45
N ARG A 142 -2.89 4.67 -25.76
CA ARG A 142 -3.87 5.68 -26.20
C ARG A 142 -5.32 5.26 -25.95
N ARG A 143 -5.66 3.97 -26.14
CA ARG A 143 -6.99 3.44 -25.83
C ARG A 143 -7.30 3.52 -24.35
N VAL A 144 -6.35 3.18 -23.48
CA VAL A 144 -6.51 3.32 -22.02
C VAL A 144 -6.80 4.78 -21.66
N ARG A 145 -6.04 5.73 -22.22
CA ARG A 145 -6.30 7.16 -22.00
C ARG A 145 -7.68 7.59 -22.49
N GLN A 146 -8.06 7.24 -23.71
CA GLN A 146 -9.39 7.56 -24.28
C GLN A 146 -10.52 6.96 -23.45
N ALA A 147 -10.34 5.74 -22.95
CA ALA A 147 -11.30 5.09 -22.07
C ALA A 147 -11.40 5.79 -20.70
N LEU A 148 -10.27 6.28 -20.14
CA LEU A 148 -10.28 7.13 -18.96
C LEU A 148 -10.99 8.46 -19.19
N GLU A 149 -10.74 9.12 -20.32
CA GLU A 149 -11.43 10.34 -20.70
C GLU A 149 -12.95 10.11 -20.82
N ALA A 150 -13.37 8.98 -21.42
CA ALA A 150 -14.78 8.59 -21.51
C ALA A 150 -15.39 8.18 -20.16
N TYR A 151 -14.63 7.47 -19.34
CA TYR A 151 -15.05 7.12 -17.96
C TYR A 151 -15.15 8.37 -17.09
N ALA A 152 -14.36 9.41 -17.39
CA ALA A 152 -14.31 10.69 -16.71
C ALA A 152 -14.25 10.55 -15.17
N PRO A 153 -13.22 9.88 -14.60
CA PRO A 153 -13.06 9.82 -13.14
C PRO A 153 -12.76 11.24 -12.64
N THR A 154 -13.39 11.61 -11.52
CA THR A 154 -13.16 12.91 -10.87
C THR A 154 -12.11 12.79 -9.76
N THR A 155 -11.88 11.57 -9.27
CA THR A 155 -10.93 11.24 -8.22
C THR A 155 -10.02 10.10 -8.63
N ALA A 156 -8.81 10.04 -8.04
CA ALA A 156 -7.91 8.92 -8.18
C ALA A 156 -7.37 8.47 -6.82
N MET A 157 -7.09 7.18 -6.66
CA MET A 157 -6.28 6.66 -5.56
C MET A 157 -4.89 6.33 -6.09
N GLY A 158 -3.88 7.07 -5.64
CA GLY A 158 -2.48 6.84 -6.00
C GLY A 158 -1.86 5.75 -5.16
N PHE A 159 -1.47 4.62 -5.76
CA PHE A 159 -0.86 3.50 -5.05
C PHE A 159 0.57 3.23 -5.53
N ALA A 160 1.55 3.65 -4.73
CA ALA A 160 2.96 3.47 -5.02
C ALA A 160 3.54 2.14 -4.48
N GLY A 161 2.74 1.34 -3.83
CA GLY A 161 2.92 -0.06 -3.46
C GLY A 161 3.97 -0.41 -2.42
N ARG A 162 3.51 -1.05 -1.33
CA ARG A 162 4.27 -1.99 -0.50
C ARG A 162 3.40 -3.21 -0.23
N SER A 163 4.01 -4.33 0.14
CA SER A 163 3.29 -5.51 0.60
C SER A 163 2.35 -5.12 1.78
N GLY A 164 1.10 -5.53 1.75
CA GLY A 164 0.06 -5.16 2.72
C GLY A 164 -0.88 -4.04 2.25
N GLY A 165 -0.63 -3.43 1.09
CA GLY A 165 -1.40 -2.31 0.56
C GLY A 165 -2.83 -2.57 0.07
N PRO A 166 -3.18 -3.77 -0.45
CA PRO A 166 -4.50 -3.98 -1.04
C PRO A 166 -5.66 -3.70 -0.09
N TRP A 167 -5.57 -4.15 1.17
CA TRP A 167 -6.61 -3.89 2.17
C TRP A 167 -6.77 -2.41 2.51
N GLN A 168 -5.70 -1.61 2.34
CA GLN A 168 -5.73 -0.17 2.60
C GLN A 168 -6.51 0.59 1.52
N LEU A 169 -6.43 0.16 0.26
CA LEU A 169 -7.28 0.67 -0.82
C LEU A 169 -8.76 0.35 -0.54
N ARG A 170 -9.06 -0.93 -0.25
CA ARG A 170 -10.40 -1.39 0.10
C ARG A 170 -10.99 -0.66 1.31
N MET A 171 -10.16 -0.24 2.26
CA MET A 171 -10.59 0.48 3.45
C MET A 171 -11.20 1.85 3.12
N TRP A 172 -10.73 2.53 2.07
CA TRP A 172 -11.12 3.90 1.76
C TRP A 172 -11.99 4.04 0.52
N GLU A 173 -11.84 3.14 -0.47
CA GLU A 173 -12.58 3.21 -1.72
C GLU A 173 -14.11 3.34 -1.54
N PRO A 174 -14.77 2.56 -0.65
CA PRO A 174 -16.21 2.64 -0.48
C PRO A 174 -16.68 4.04 -0.04
N TYR A 175 -15.88 4.73 0.77
CA TYR A 175 -16.22 6.07 1.25
C TYR A 175 -15.98 7.14 0.18
N ILE A 176 -14.98 6.98 -0.69
CA ILE A 176 -14.82 7.83 -1.87
C ILE A 176 -16.03 7.65 -2.79
N LEU A 177 -16.45 6.42 -3.07
CA LEU A 177 -17.60 6.11 -3.93
C LEU A 177 -18.93 6.56 -3.32
N ARG A 178 -19.06 6.61 -1.98
CA ARG A 178 -20.24 7.16 -1.28
C ARG A 178 -20.50 8.63 -1.64
N SER A 179 -19.50 9.38 -2.06
CA SER A 179 -19.68 10.74 -2.56
C SER A 179 -20.48 10.81 -3.87
N GLY A 180 -20.64 9.70 -4.57
CA GLY A 180 -21.21 9.64 -5.93
C GLY A 180 -20.20 9.97 -7.04
N GLU A 181 -18.96 10.30 -6.65
CA GLU A 181 -17.87 10.62 -7.58
C GLU A 181 -17.23 9.35 -8.15
N ARG A 182 -16.78 9.41 -9.40
CA ARG A 182 -16.09 8.31 -10.05
C ARG A 182 -14.62 8.29 -9.66
N CYS A 183 -14.13 7.14 -9.23
CA CYS A 183 -12.76 6.93 -8.81
C CYS A 183 -12.03 6.00 -9.77
N VAL A 184 -10.73 6.20 -9.93
CA VAL A 184 -9.79 5.27 -10.58
C VAL A 184 -8.62 4.98 -9.64
N VAL A 185 -8.17 3.74 -9.57
CA VAL A 185 -6.95 3.38 -8.82
C VAL A 185 -5.78 3.34 -9.79
N ILE A 186 -4.71 4.09 -9.52
CA ILE A 186 -3.50 4.12 -10.33
C ILE A 186 -2.35 3.50 -9.53
N THR A 187 -1.83 2.37 -10.00
CA THR A 187 -0.68 1.69 -9.37
C THR A 187 0.59 1.86 -10.16
N LEU A 188 1.71 2.15 -9.45
CA LEU A 188 3.01 2.40 -10.08
C LEU A 188 3.82 1.13 -10.34
N HIS A 189 3.64 0.09 -9.55
CA HIS A 189 4.52 -1.09 -9.55
C HIS A 189 3.76 -2.37 -9.87
N GLU A 190 4.03 -2.92 -11.05
CA GLU A 190 3.42 -4.16 -11.56
C GLU A 190 3.54 -5.35 -10.59
N LYS A 191 4.65 -5.45 -9.84
CA LYS A 191 4.89 -6.54 -8.87
C LYS A 191 3.82 -6.64 -7.76
N TYR A 192 3.08 -5.56 -7.49
CA TYR A 192 2.00 -5.56 -6.48
C TYR A 192 0.62 -5.78 -7.08
N LEU A 193 0.53 -5.75 -8.41
CA LEU A 193 -0.73 -5.87 -9.12
C LEU A 193 -1.50 -7.17 -8.80
N PRO A 194 -0.87 -8.36 -8.78
CA PRO A 194 -1.57 -9.59 -8.40
C PRO A 194 -2.19 -9.49 -7.00
N LEU A 195 -1.46 -8.91 -6.04
CA LEU A 195 -1.95 -8.73 -4.67
C LEU A 195 -3.16 -7.78 -4.61
N ILE A 196 -3.18 -6.74 -5.47
CA ILE A 196 -4.31 -5.80 -5.53
C ILE A 196 -5.53 -6.49 -6.14
N LEU A 197 -5.36 -7.19 -7.24
CA LEU A 197 -6.44 -7.90 -7.94
C LEU A 197 -7.07 -8.98 -7.06
N ASP A 198 -6.25 -9.74 -6.31
CA ASP A 198 -6.71 -10.84 -5.46
C ASP A 198 -7.26 -10.36 -4.10
N GLY A 199 -6.76 -9.24 -3.57
CA GLY A 199 -6.99 -8.88 -2.16
C GLY A 199 -7.73 -7.57 -1.92
N ALA A 200 -7.76 -6.63 -2.87
CA ALA A 200 -8.39 -5.34 -2.64
C ALA A 200 -9.91 -5.36 -2.90
N ASN A 201 -10.39 -6.24 -3.75
CA ASN A 201 -11.81 -6.34 -4.13
C ASN A 201 -12.40 -4.97 -4.47
N LEU A 202 -11.75 -4.24 -5.39
CA LEU A 202 -12.11 -2.89 -5.79
C LEU A 202 -13.31 -2.89 -6.73
N THR A 203 -14.15 -1.87 -6.58
CA THR A 203 -15.23 -1.55 -7.50
C THR A 203 -14.75 -0.60 -8.61
N SER A 204 -13.82 0.30 -8.27
CA SER A 204 -13.22 1.25 -9.19
C SER A 204 -12.28 0.57 -10.19
N PRO A 205 -12.22 1.06 -11.43
CA PRO A 205 -11.21 0.60 -12.38
C PRO A 205 -9.79 0.78 -11.84
N LEU A 206 -8.93 -0.20 -12.15
CA LEU A 206 -7.51 -0.18 -11.79
C LEU A 206 -6.67 0.06 -13.04
N VAL A 207 -5.75 1.00 -13.00
CA VAL A 207 -4.78 1.26 -14.06
C VAL A 207 -3.37 1.03 -13.56
N GLN A 208 -2.66 0.12 -14.22
CA GLN A 208 -1.23 -0.11 -14.03
C GLN A 208 -0.45 0.88 -14.88
N LEU A 209 0.44 1.65 -14.26
CA LEU A 209 1.32 2.56 -14.94
C LEU A 209 2.30 1.82 -15.85
N GLY A 210 2.50 2.34 -17.05
CA GLY A 210 3.51 1.87 -17.99
C GLY A 210 4.94 2.21 -17.55
N SER A 211 5.92 1.73 -18.30
CA SER A 211 7.34 1.83 -17.94
C SER A 211 8.00 3.17 -18.26
N ARG A 212 7.31 4.09 -18.94
CA ARG A 212 7.85 5.43 -19.28
C ARG A 212 7.79 6.43 -18.11
N GLY A 213 7.37 5.97 -16.93
CA GLY A 213 7.37 6.77 -15.71
C GLY A 213 6.46 7.99 -15.78
N THR A 214 6.99 9.20 -15.60
CA THR A 214 6.21 10.45 -15.57
C THR A 214 5.37 10.66 -16.82
N ARG A 215 5.88 10.33 -18.02
CA ARG A 215 5.11 10.49 -19.28
C ARG A 215 3.86 9.62 -19.35
N ASP A 216 3.91 8.42 -18.77
CA ASP A 216 2.73 7.56 -18.70
C ASP A 216 1.77 8.07 -17.64
N LEU A 217 2.29 8.62 -16.55
CA LEU A 217 1.48 9.23 -15.49
C LEU A 217 0.76 10.49 -15.99
N ASP A 218 1.48 11.39 -16.69
CA ASP A 218 0.91 12.58 -17.35
C ASP A 218 -0.25 12.21 -18.28
N ALA A 219 -0.13 11.07 -18.97
CA ALA A 219 -1.18 10.59 -19.86
C ALA A 219 -2.41 10.03 -19.14
N LEU A 220 -2.27 9.59 -17.87
CA LEU A 220 -3.37 9.03 -17.07
C LEU A 220 -4.15 10.10 -16.29
N PHE A 221 -3.53 11.24 -15.99
CA PHE A 221 -4.25 12.36 -15.38
C PHE A 221 -5.07 13.11 -16.42
N VAL A 222 -6.27 12.57 -16.66
CA VAL A 222 -7.26 13.21 -17.54
C VAL A 222 -7.86 14.44 -16.85
N PRO A 223 -8.32 15.47 -17.59
CA PRO A 223 -8.75 16.76 -17.04
C PRO A 223 -9.92 16.68 -16.03
N SER A 224 -10.66 15.56 -16.05
CA SER A 224 -11.75 15.34 -15.09
C SER A 224 -11.25 15.05 -13.67
N ILE A 225 -10.03 14.48 -13.48
CA ILE A 225 -9.47 14.20 -12.15
C ILE A 225 -9.13 15.52 -11.46
N LYS A 226 -9.62 15.70 -10.24
CA LYS A 226 -9.41 16.89 -9.40
C LYS A 226 -8.60 16.59 -8.16
N ALA A 227 -8.70 15.37 -7.62
CA ALA A 227 -8.04 14.98 -6.39
C ALA A 227 -7.41 13.58 -6.49
N VAL A 228 -6.28 13.42 -5.81
CA VAL A 228 -5.59 12.13 -5.66
C VAL A 228 -5.47 11.80 -4.18
N PHE A 229 -5.98 10.63 -3.80
CA PHE A 229 -6.00 10.12 -2.44
C PHE A 229 -4.88 9.12 -2.19
N TYR A 230 -4.23 9.19 -1.02
CA TYR A 230 -3.10 8.35 -0.67
C TYR A 230 -3.33 7.63 0.65
N VAL A 231 -3.15 6.32 0.63
CA VAL A 231 -3.27 5.43 1.81
C VAL A 231 -1.91 4.94 2.32
N GLN A 232 -0.83 5.24 1.60
CA GLN A 232 0.55 4.87 1.96
C GLN A 232 1.51 6.03 1.73
N ASN A 233 2.34 6.35 2.73
CA ASN A 233 3.39 7.36 2.61
C ASN A 233 4.64 6.78 1.92
N ALA A 234 4.56 6.58 0.61
CA ALA A 234 5.64 6.08 -0.21
C ALA A 234 6.43 7.23 -0.85
N GLN A 235 7.76 7.09 -0.96
CA GLN A 235 8.59 8.09 -1.64
C GLN A 235 8.17 8.28 -3.11
N ALA A 236 7.68 7.24 -3.76
CA ALA A 236 7.22 7.29 -5.15
C ALA A 236 5.94 8.12 -5.35
N ASN A 237 5.20 8.48 -4.27
CA ASN A 237 4.09 9.42 -4.35
C ASN A 237 4.50 10.78 -4.91
N LYS A 238 5.79 11.17 -4.79
CA LYS A 238 6.31 12.40 -5.40
C LYS A 238 6.06 12.49 -6.91
N GLY A 239 5.99 11.35 -7.61
CA GLY A 239 5.63 11.34 -9.03
C GLY A 239 4.21 11.84 -9.29
N PHE A 240 3.26 11.46 -8.46
CA PHE A 240 1.89 11.98 -8.50
C PHE A 240 1.83 13.45 -8.08
N MET A 241 2.55 13.81 -7.02
CA MET A 241 2.55 15.16 -6.42
C MET A 241 3.24 16.22 -7.31
N ALA A 242 3.91 15.80 -8.40
CA ALA A 242 4.42 16.71 -9.41
C ALA A 242 3.30 17.40 -10.22
N HIS A 243 2.09 16.85 -10.17
CA HIS A 243 0.88 17.40 -10.80
C HIS A 243 0.18 18.37 -9.84
N THR A 244 0.75 19.57 -9.71
CA THR A 244 0.32 20.60 -8.75
C THR A 244 -1.06 21.20 -9.04
N GLU A 245 -1.64 20.89 -10.18
CA GLU A 245 -3.02 21.23 -10.55
C GLU A 245 -4.06 20.35 -9.88
N LEU A 246 -3.62 19.23 -9.24
CA LEU A 246 -4.48 18.30 -8.51
C LEU A 246 -4.37 18.53 -7.01
N THR A 247 -5.43 18.28 -6.29
CA THR A 247 -5.38 18.27 -4.81
C THR A 247 -4.91 16.91 -4.30
N HIS A 248 -3.82 16.90 -3.54
CA HIS A 248 -3.23 15.69 -2.97
C HIS A 248 -3.66 15.48 -1.53
N VAL A 249 -4.44 14.43 -1.28
CA VAL A 249 -5.09 14.15 0.01
C VAL A 249 -4.44 12.95 0.69
N TRP A 250 -3.88 13.16 1.87
CA TRP A 250 -3.38 12.10 2.74
C TRP A 250 -4.52 11.54 3.60
N LEU A 251 -4.80 10.23 3.47
CA LEU A 251 -5.88 9.55 4.20
C LEU A 251 -5.38 8.71 5.38
N ASN A 252 -4.09 8.28 5.30
CA ASN A 252 -3.60 7.23 6.20
C ASN A 252 -4.32 5.87 6.00
N HIS A 253 -3.93 4.85 6.76
CA HIS A 253 -4.54 3.51 6.70
C HIS A 253 -4.94 2.98 8.08
N GLY A 254 -4.79 3.78 9.11
CA GLY A 254 -5.19 3.49 10.47
C GLY A 254 -4.88 4.69 11.35
N ASP A 255 -5.65 4.90 12.40
CA ASP A 255 -5.36 5.91 13.39
C ASP A 255 -4.76 5.26 14.63
N SER A 256 -3.51 5.59 14.93
CA SER A 256 -2.79 5.16 16.13
C SER A 256 -1.61 6.09 16.36
N ASP A 257 -1.05 6.10 17.57
CA ASP A 257 0.10 6.94 17.91
C ASP A 257 1.46 6.34 17.48
N LYS A 258 1.44 5.37 16.55
CA LYS A 258 2.67 4.80 15.96
C LYS A 258 3.37 5.79 15.03
N PRO A 259 4.72 5.74 14.89
CA PRO A 259 5.48 6.65 14.02
C PRO A 259 5.04 6.71 12.57
N ALA A 260 4.33 5.70 12.07
CA ALA A 260 3.76 5.72 10.72
C ALA A 260 2.68 6.80 10.53
N ASN A 261 2.04 7.25 11.61
CA ASN A 261 0.92 8.19 11.59
C ASN A 261 1.33 9.65 11.78
N PHE A 262 2.61 9.91 12.07
CA PHE A 262 3.19 11.25 12.11
C PHE A 262 4.55 11.23 11.39
N ASN A 263 4.59 11.74 10.18
CA ASN A 263 5.80 11.75 9.36
C ASN A 263 5.99 13.14 8.74
N PRO A 264 7.21 13.72 8.75
CA PRO A 264 7.46 15.04 8.15
C PRO A 264 7.02 15.14 6.69
N ARG A 265 7.04 14.03 5.94
CA ARG A 265 6.58 14.03 4.54
C ARG A 265 5.08 14.27 4.38
N HIS A 266 4.28 14.11 5.43
CA HIS A 266 2.86 14.39 5.36
C HIS A 266 2.59 15.88 5.10
N ALA A 267 3.48 16.78 5.51
CA ALA A 267 3.39 18.21 5.20
C ALA A 267 3.45 18.52 3.69
N LEU A 268 3.87 17.56 2.85
CA LEU A 268 3.91 17.73 1.39
C LEU A 268 2.53 17.58 0.74
N TYR A 269 1.56 16.95 1.39
CA TYR A 269 0.20 16.85 0.88
C TYR A 269 -0.54 18.18 1.08
N ASP A 270 -1.56 18.42 0.25
CA ASP A 270 -2.38 19.63 0.34
C ASP A 270 -3.38 19.53 1.48
N VAL A 271 -3.92 18.31 1.69
CA VAL A 271 -4.89 18.02 2.73
C VAL A 271 -4.48 16.76 3.51
N LEU A 272 -4.59 16.84 4.84
CA LEU A 272 -4.43 15.72 5.77
C LEU A 272 -5.77 15.44 6.43
N VAL A 273 -6.36 14.30 6.13
CA VAL A 273 -7.58 13.83 6.81
C VAL A 273 -7.17 13.17 8.12
N VAL A 274 -7.74 13.66 9.22
CA VAL A 274 -7.51 13.15 10.58
C VAL A 274 -8.85 12.84 11.25
N CYS A 275 -8.82 11.93 12.23
CA CYS A 275 -10.05 11.48 12.89
C CYS A 275 -10.61 12.51 13.86
N GLY A 276 -9.76 13.15 14.65
CA GLY A 276 -10.12 14.15 15.66
C GLY A 276 -8.95 15.10 15.93
N GLN A 277 -9.11 15.95 16.93
CA GLN A 277 -8.07 16.91 17.34
C GLN A 277 -6.76 16.21 17.74
N ALA A 278 -6.84 15.03 18.37
CA ALA A 278 -5.65 14.22 18.69
C ALA A 278 -4.75 13.97 17.49
N GLY A 279 -5.34 13.79 16.29
CA GLY A 279 -4.62 13.61 15.05
C GLY A 279 -3.84 14.85 14.62
N VAL A 280 -4.34 16.05 14.89
CA VAL A 280 -3.66 17.34 14.66
C VAL A 280 -2.53 17.53 15.66
N ASP A 281 -2.83 17.41 16.96
CA ASP A 281 -1.88 17.66 18.06
C ASP A 281 -0.71 16.67 18.04
N ARG A 282 -0.94 15.47 17.48
CA ARG A 282 0.12 14.45 17.29
C ARG A 282 1.29 14.97 16.48
N TYR A 283 1.05 15.75 15.41
CA TYR A 283 2.14 16.32 14.60
C TYR A 283 2.96 17.35 15.40
N GLU A 284 2.28 18.23 16.13
CA GLU A 284 2.94 19.23 16.95
C GLU A 284 3.73 18.60 18.10
N ARG A 285 3.16 17.62 18.80
CA ARG A 285 3.82 16.86 19.87
C ARG A 285 5.14 16.22 19.42
N HIS A 286 5.21 15.80 18.17
CA HIS A 286 6.43 15.22 17.57
C HIS A 286 7.28 16.23 16.78
N GLY A 287 7.06 17.53 16.95
CA GLY A 287 7.83 18.59 16.31
C GLY A 287 7.68 18.66 14.79
N ILE A 288 6.55 18.17 14.25
CA ILE A 288 6.29 18.18 12.81
C ILE A 288 5.32 19.34 12.51
N HIS A 289 5.84 20.37 11.85
CA HIS A 289 5.03 21.52 11.48
C HIS A 289 4.22 21.24 10.22
N VAL A 290 2.90 21.28 10.35
CA VAL A 290 1.93 21.24 9.26
C VAL A 290 1.00 22.43 9.41
N ALA A 291 0.78 23.18 8.34
CA ALA A 291 -0.11 24.33 8.36
C ALA A 291 -1.55 23.92 8.77
N PRO A 292 -2.16 24.60 9.74
CA PRO A 292 -3.46 24.20 10.31
C PRO A 292 -4.58 24.04 9.26
N GLU A 293 -4.56 24.87 8.22
CA GLU A 293 -5.53 24.85 7.13
C GLU A 293 -5.47 23.58 6.26
N LYS A 294 -4.39 22.80 6.36
CA LYS A 294 -4.28 21.51 5.68
C LYS A 294 -5.05 20.39 6.36
N PHE A 295 -5.35 20.52 7.65
CA PHE A 295 -6.08 19.49 8.37
C PHE A 295 -7.58 19.53 8.07
N ARG A 296 -8.16 18.33 7.93
CA ARG A 296 -9.61 18.13 7.89
C ARG A 296 -9.96 17.06 8.90
N ILE A 297 -10.65 17.46 9.96
CA ILE A 297 -11.20 16.54 10.97
C ILE A 297 -12.50 15.99 10.42
N LEU A 298 -12.52 14.70 10.05
CA LEU A 298 -13.65 14.03 9.41
C LEU A 298 -14.11 12.76 10.15
N GLY A 299 -13.58 12.53 11.35
CA GLY A 299 -13.87 11.32 12.09
C GLY A 299 -13.19 10.08 11.49
N ARG A 300 -13.73 8.93 11.84
CA ARG A 300 -13.24 7.62 11.38
C ARG A 300 -14.33 6.86 10.63
N PRO A 301 -14.49 7.03 9.32
CA PRO A 301 -15.54 6.37 8.54
C PRO A 301 -15.58 4.85 8.72
N GLN A 302 -14.42 4.22 8.89
CA GLN A 302 -14.30 2.78 9.09
C GLN A 302 -14.90 2.28 10.41
N ALA A 303 -15.09 3.17 11.38
CA ALA A 303 -15.69 2.87 12.68
C ALA A 303 -17.18 3.29 12.76
N SER A 304 -17.75 3.87 11.71
CA SER A 304 -19.15 4.36 11.70
C SER A 304 -20.18 3.31 12.09
N GLY A 305 -19.93 2.03 11.74
CA GLY A 305 -20.83 0.93 12.12
C GLY A 305 -20.64 0.41 13.55
N VAL A 306 -19.74 0.99 14.36
CA VAL A 306 -19.51 0.56 15.74
C VAL A 306 -20.63 1.11 16.62
N LYS A 307 -21.36 0.22 17.26
CA LYS A 307 -22.49 0.54 18.13
C LYS A 307 -22.02 0.98 19.53
N PRO A 308 -22.71 1.93 20.18
CA PRO A 308 -22.39 2.35 21.53
C PRO A 308 -22.53 1.21 22.55
N ALA A 309 -22.00 1.41 23.75
CA ALA A 309 -22.22 0.54 24.89
C ALA A 309 -23.70 0.34 25.16
N ARG A 310 -24.09 -0.88 25.58
CA ARG A 310 -25.48 -1.22 25.92
C ARG A 310 -25.87 -0.75 27.31
N GLY A 311 -24.93 -0.25 28.10
CA GLY A 311 -25.03 0.18 29.47
C GLY A 311 -23.71 -0.08 30.22
N PRO A 312 -23.65 0.21 31.52
CA PRO A 312 -22.50 -0.12 32.35
C PRO A 312 -22.17 -1.61 32.28
N VAL A 313 -20.89 -1.93 32.14
CA VAL A 313 -20.44 -3.33 31.97
C VAL A 313 -20.85 -4.21 33.16
N ALA A 314 -20.88 -3.65 34.36
CA ALA A 314 -21.31 -4.35 35.58
C ALA A 314 -22.77 -4.88 35.51
N GLU A 315 -23.63 -4.15 34.82
CA GLU A 315 -25.07 -4.44 34.74
C GLU A 315 -25.45 -5.37 33.60
N LEU A 316 -24.47 -5.74 32.75
CA LEU A 316 -24.72 -6.65 31.63
C LEU A 316 -24.87 -8.10 32.10
N ASP A 317 -25.84 -8.80 31.49
CA ASP A 317 -26.05 -10.23 31.76
C ASP A 317 -24.83 -11.07 31.38
N PRO A 318 -24.46 -12.07 32.19
CA PRO A 318 -23.39 -13.00 31.84
C PRO A 318 -23.83 -13.95 30.72
N PRO A 319 -22.88 -14.48 29.90
CA PRO A 319 -21.45 -14.22 30.00
C PRO A 319 -21.08 -12.87 29.35
N LYS A 320 -20.27 -12.06 30.03
CA LYS A 320 -19.62 -10.90 29.43
C LYS A 320 -18.70 -11.33 28.31
N VAL A 321 -18.53 -10.50 27.30
CA VAL A 321 -17.76 -10.83 26.08
C VAL A 321 -16.57 -9.88 25.96
N VAL A 322 -15.35 -10.42 25.97
CA VAL A 322 -14.12 -9.64 25.74
C VAL A 322 -13.57 -9.93 24.36
N PHE A 323 -13.28 -8.85 23.62
CA PHE A 323 -12.54 -8.89 22.36
C PHE A 323 -11.06 -8.78 22.67
N TYR A 324 -10.28 -9.87 22.48
CA TYR A 324 -8.83 -9.86 22.60
C TYR A 324 -8.19 -9.76 21.23
N ALA A 325 -7.52 -8.64 20.96
CA ALA A 325 -7.00 -8.27 19.64
C ALA A 325 -5.51 -7.87 19.72
N PRO A 326 -4.58 -8.83 19.96
CA PRO A 326 -3.16 -8.52 20.00
C PRO A 326 -2.61 -8.14 18.63
N THR A 327 -1.75 -7.08 18.60
CA THR A 327 -1.02 -6.66 17.39
C THR A 327 0.13 -7.62 17.07
N TRP A 328 0.83 -7.40 15.96
CA TRP A 328 2.04 -8.16 15.62
C TRP A 328 3.29 -7.47 16.19
N GLN A 329 4.39 -8.22 16.34
CA GLN A 329 5.61 -7.76 17.01
C GLN A 329 6.38 -6.63 16.29
N GLY A 330 5.95 -6.17 15.10
CA GLY A 330 6.73 -5.21 14.34
C GLY A 330 7.91 -5.85 13.58
N LEU A 331 8.78 -5.01 13.01
CA LEU A 331 9.97 -5.43 12.26
C LEU A 331 11.22 -5.46 13.15
N ASP A 332 11.23 -4.71 14.21
CA ASP A 332 12.30 -4.60 15.19
C ASP A 332 11.71 -4.43 16.59
N GLU A 333 12.57 -4.54 17.62
CA GLU A 333 12.17 -4.45 19.00
C GLU A 333 11.61 -3.08 19.38
N ALA A 334 12.07 -2.01 18.72
CA ALA A 334 11.60 -0.65 19.00
C ALA A 334 10.13 -0.41 18.65
N VAL A 335 9.54 -1.24 17.79
CA VAL A 335 8.13 -1.18 17.40
C VAL A 335 7.34 -2.43 17.78
N ASN A 336 7.89 -3.24 18.70
CA ASN A 336 7.21 -4.41 19.24
C ASN A 336 6.32 -4.03 20.42
N PHE A 337 5.03 -3.89 20.18
CA PHE A 337 4.01 -3.61 21.21
C PHE A 337 3.10 -4.82 21.46
N SER A 338 3.46 -6.00 20.97
CA SER A 338 2.57 -7.16 20.96
C SER A 338 2.48 -7.86 22.30
N SER A 339 1.28 -7.98 22.84
CA SER A 339 0.96 -8.82 24.01
C SER A 339 0.76 -10.31 23.67
N LEU A 340 0.90 -10.70 22.40
CA LEU A 340 0.54 -12.07 21.97
C LEU A 340 1.26 -13.16 22.78
N GLU A 341 2.51 -12.95 23.18
CA GLU A 341 3.26 -13.92 23.99
C GLU A 341 2.66 -14.13 25.38
N LYS A 342 2.03 -13.11 25.94
CA LYS A 342 1.29 -13.14 27.19
C LYS A 342 -0.18 -13.56 27.03
N GLY A 343 -0.61 -13.74 25.79
CA GLY A 343 -1.99 -14.08 25.43
C GLY A 343 -2.53 -15.35 26.11
N PRO A 344 -1.77 -16.44 26.23
CA PRO A 344 -2.23 -17.63 26.98
C PRO A 344 -2.61 -17.33 28.43
N GLU A 345 -1.81 -16.50 29.14
CA GLU A 345 -2.06 -16.12 30.52
C GLU A 345 -3.30 -15.21 30.63
N ILE A 346 -3.40 -14.19 29.76
CA ILE A 346 -4.55 -13.27 29.69
C ILE A 346 -5.84 -14.06 29.41
N VAL A 347 -5.82 -14.97 28.45
CA VAL A 347 -7.01 -15.74 28.08
C VAL A 347 -7.41 -16.73 29.18
N ARG A 348 -6.45 -17.37 29.88
CA ARG A 348 -6.77 -18.22 31.05
C ARG A 348 -7.46 -17.41 32.16
N ALA A 349 -6.99 -16.20 32.45
CA ALA A 349 -7.61 -15.34 33.44
C ALA A 349 -9.05 -14.92 33.04
N LEU A 350 -9.31 -14.70 31.76
CA LEU A 350 -10.65 -14.39 31.25
C LEU A 350 -11.60 -15.58 31.38
N VAL A 351 -11.18 -16.77 30.92
CA VAL A 351 -12.06 -17.96 30.99
C VAL A 351 -12.31 -18.41 32.44
N GLN A 352 -11.36 -18.25 33.35
CA GLN A 352 -11.56 -18.48 34.77
C GLN A 352 -12.64 -17.59 35.41
N ARG A 353 -12.86 -16.38 34.83
CA ARG A 353 -13.92 -15.48 35.25
C ARG A 353 -15.27 -15.71 34.51
N GLY A 354 -15.37 -16.80 33.72
CA GLY A 354 -16.58 -17.11 32.96
C GLY A 354 -16.82 -16.16 31.77
N VAL A 355 -15.78 -15.50 31.27
CA VAL A 355 -15.86 -14.54 30.17
C VAL A 355 -15.80 -15.27 28.83
N LYS A 356 -16.73 -14.92 27.93
CA LYS A 356 -16.65 -15.34 26.54
C LYS A 356 -15.62 -14.49 25.80
N VAL A 357 -14.70 -15.14 25.08
CA VAL A 357 -13.61 -14.47 24.36
C VAL A 357 -13.86 -14.49 22.86
N ILE A 358 -13.68 -13.33 22.21
CA ILE A 358 -13.48 -13.19 20.77
C ILE A 358 -11.98 -12.95 20.57
N PHE A 359 -11.26 -13.93 20.03
CA PHE A 359 -9.81 -13.85 19.81
C PHE A 359 -9.51 -13.60 18.34
N ARG A 360 -8.91 -12.45 18.04
CA ARG A 360 -8.53 -12.02 16.69
C ARG A 360 -7.11 -11.47 16.68
N PRO A 361 -6.09 -12.31 16.51
CA PRO A 361 -4.71 -11.83 16.39
C PRO A 361 -4.51 -11.09 15.05
N HIS A 362 -3.53 -10.21 15.02
CA HIS A 362 -3.16 -9.53 13.77
C HIS A 362 -2.76 -10.56 12.69
N PRO A 363 -3.16 -10.40 11.41
CA PRO A 363 -2.87 -11.39 10.35
C PRO A 363 -1.38 -11.75 10.20
N LEU A 364 -0.48 -10.80 10.44
CA LEU A 364 0.97 -11.04 10.42
C LEU A 364 1.46 -11.98 11.54
N SER A 365 0.71 -12.18 12.61
CA SER A 365 1.04 -13.14 13.67
C SER A 365 1.09 -14.59 13.17
N TYR A 366 0.41 -14.89 12.08
CA TYR A 366 0.45 -16.21 11.43
C TYR A 366 1.68 -16.43 10.55
N ARG A 367 2.46 -15.39 10.23
CA ARG A 367 3.59 -15.49 9.30
C ARG A 367 4.78 -16.23 9.88
N TRP A 368 5.05 -16.06 11.17
CA TRP A 368 6.22 -16.68 11.84
C TRP A 368 5.81 -17.90 12.66
N ARG A 369 6.63 -18.95 12.59
CA ARG A 369 6.35 -20.24 13.24
C ARG A 369 6.11 -20.12 14.75
N ILE A 370 6.95 -19.32 15.44
CA ILE A 370 6.86 -19.14 16.91
C ILE A 370 5.54 -18.48 17.29
N ARG A 371 5.16 -17.40 16.61
CA ARG A 371 3.91 -16.67 16.89
C ARG A 371 2.68 -17.52 16.58
N ARG A 372 2.73 -18.29 15.50
CA ARG A 372 1.67 -19.25 15.15
C ARG A 372 1.49 -20.32 16.24
N ALA A 373 2.57 -20.73 16.92
CA ALA A 373 2.47 -21.68 18.04
C ALA A 373 1.69 -21.06 19.21
N VAL A 374 1.97 -19.81 19.57
CA VAL A 374 1.22 -19.10 20.63
C VAL A 374 -0.25 -18.91 20.26
N VAL A 375 -0.55 -18.54 19.01
CA VAL A 375 -1.94 -18.46 18.53
C VAL A 375 -2.66 -19.80 18.69
N LYS A 376 -2.00 -20.92 18.35
CA LYS A 376 -2.57 -22.27 18.52
C LYS A 376 -2.77 -22.63 19.99
N GLU A 377 -1.88 -22.21 20.88
CA GLU A 377 -2.02 -22.41 22.33
C GLU A 377 -3.27 -21.69 22.84
N ILE A 378 -3.45 -20.41 22.51
CA ILE A 378 -4.64 -19.64 22.87
C ILE A 378 -5.90 -20.32 22.36
N GLN A 379 -5.90 -20.78 21.10
CA GLN A 379 -7.04 -21.50 20.52
C GLN A 379 -7.31 -22.84 21.22
N ALA A 380 -6.27 -23.50 21.77
CA ALA A 380 -6.44 -24.72 22.55
C ALA A 380 -7.11 -24.43 23.89
N ILE A 381 -6.69 -23.39 24.60
CA ILE A 381 -7.32 -22.94 25.86
C ILE A 381 -8.81 -22.66 25.65
N LEU A 382 -9.15 -21.89 24.61
CA LEU A 382 -10.54 -21.55 24.28
C LEU A 382 -11.37 -22.78 23.89
N ARG A 383 -10.76 -23.77 23.24
CA ARG A 383 -11.43 -25.02 22.88
C ARG A 383 -11.70 -25.89 24.11
N GLU A 384 -10.73 -25.95 25.02
CA GLU A 384 -10.85 -26.68 26.27
C GLU A 384 -11.94 -26.08 27.15
N ASP A 385 -11.91 -24.75 27.39
CA ASP A 385 -12.95 -24.09 28.17
C ASP A 385 -14.34 -24.24 27.54
N LYS A 386 -14.45 -24.13 26.21
CA LYS A 386 -15.72 -24.36 25.51
C LYS A 386 -16.28 -25.75 25.79
N ALA A 387 -15.41 -26.76 25.93
CA ALA A 387 -15.86 -28.14 26.23
C ALA A 387 -16.30 -28.29 27.71
N GLN A 388 -15.70 -27.53 28.60
CA GLN A 388 -15.98 -27.59 30.05
C GLN A 388 -17.16 -26.68 30.45
N SER A 389 -17.14 -25.42 30.02
CA SER A 389 -18.11 -24.40 30.42
C SER A 389 -19.33 -24.29 29.49
N GLY A 390 -19.20 -24.77 28.24
CA GLY A 390 -20.23 -24.58 27.20
C GLY A 390 -20.18 -23.18 26.54
N LEU A 391 -19.30 -22.28 26.96
CA LEU A 391 -19.15 -20.94 26.39
C LEU A 391 -18.76 -20.99 24.91
N LYS A 392 -19.47 -20.21 24.10
CA LYS A 392 -19.24 -20.17 22.65
C LYS A 392 -18.21 -19.09 22.30
N HIS A 393 -16.94 -19.30 22.70
CA HIS A 393 -15.83 -18.46 22.28
C HIS A 393 -15.72 -18.42 20.74
N VAL A 394 -15.11 -17.35 20.21
CA VAL A 394 -14.95 -17.13 18.77
C VAL A 394 -13.48 -16.93 18.45
N TRP A 395 -12.95 -17.68 17.48
CA TRP A 395 -11.56 -17.56 17.00
C TRP A 395 -11.41 -18.13 15.58
N GLY A 396 -10.23 -17.99 14.99
CA GLY A 396 -9.89 -18.54 13.68
C GLY A 396 -10.66 -17.89 12.56
N ASN A 397 -11.04 -18.64 11.52
CA ASN A 397 -11.60 -18.06 10.31
C ASN A 397 -12.80 -17.12 10.55
N LEU A 398 -13.64 -17.42 11.53
CA LEU A 398 -14.79 -16.58 11.86
C LEU A 398 -14.36 -15.21 12.39
N ALA A 399 -13.44 -15.20 13.37
CA ALA A 399 -12.94 -13.95 13.94
C ALA A 399 -11.95 -13.24 12.99
N ASP A 400 -11.11 -13.99 12.24
CA ASP A 400 -9.99 -13.44 11.49
C ASP A 400 -10.41 -12.87 10.11
N ASN A 401 -11.37 -13.53 9.45
CA ASN A 401 -11.70 -13.27 8.05
C ASN A 401 -13.19 -12.96 7.81
N THR A 402 -14.11 -13.66 8.49
CA THR A 402 -15.55 -13.51 8.24
C THR A 402 -16.11 -12.24 8.92
N TRP A 403 -15.79 -12.07 10.20
CA TRP A 403 -16.16 -10.87 10.93
C TRP A 403 -15.17 -9.73 10.65
N SER A 404 -15.68 -8.52 10.49
CA SER A 404 -14.88 -7.29 10.52
C SER A 404 -14.45 -6.95 11.96
N VAL A 405 -13.59 -5.95 12.13
CA VAL A 405 -13.29 -5.38 13.46
C VAL A 405 -14.56 -4.79 14.09
N VAL A 406 -15.41 -4.14 13.28
CA VAL A 406 -16.70 -3.61 13.69
C VAL A 406 -17.63 -4.72 14.21
N ASP A 407 -17.68 -5.85 13.51
CA ASP A 407 -18.46 -7.01 13.98
C ASP A 407 -17.97 -7.56 15.31
N CYS A 408 -16.66 -7.65 15.50
CA CYS A 408 -16.08 -8.07 16.78
C CYS A 408 -16.40 -7.05 17.91
N ALA A 409 -16.24 -5.76 17.63
CA ALA A 409 -16.56 -4.70 18.56
C ALA A 409 -18.05 -4.70 18.97
N ASN A 410 -18.96 -4.87 17.99
CA ASN A 410 -20.39 -4.89 18.25
C ASN A 410 -20.87 -6.11 19.05
N ARG A 411 -20.10 -7.19 19.04
CA ARG A 411 -20.41 -8.46 19.73
C ARG A 411 -19.65 -8.64 21.05
N SER A 412 -18.88 -7.63 21.45
CA SER A 412 -18.14 -7.62 22.70
C SER A 412 -18.62 -6.52 23.63
N ASP A 413 -18.32 -6.64 24.90
CA ASP A 413 -18.64 -5.70 25.97
C ASP A 413 -17.41 -4.93 26.41
N ALA A 414 -16.22 -5.48 26.19
CA ALA A 414 -14.92 -4.86 26.46
C ALA A 414 -13.86 -5.32 25.46
N LEU A 415 -12.74 -4.58 25.41
CA LEU A 415 -11.57 -4.89 24.56
C LEU A 415 -10.31 -5.04 25.42
N ILE A 416 -9.48 -6.01 25.06
CA ILE A 416 -8.05 -6.04 25.43
C ILE A 416 -7.24 -6.01 24.14
N SER A 417 -6.35 -5.03 24.00
CA SER A 417 -5.52 -4.89 22.81
C SER A 417 -4.18 -4.24 23.15
N ASP A 418 -3.38 -4.03 22.13
CA ASP A 418 -2.08 -3.37 22.20
C ASP A 418 -2.16 -1.97 21.58
N VAL A 419 -1.02 -1.31 21.35
CA VAL A 419 -0.97 -0.09 20.55
C VAL A 419 -1.37 -0.43 19.11
N SER A 420 -2.63 -0.18 18.76
CA SER A 420 -3.25 -0.62 17.51
C SER A 420 -4.42 0.29 17.12
N SER A 421 -4.68 0.43 15.82
CA SER A 421 -5.88 1.15 15.34
C SER A 421 -7.21 0.48 15.74
N VAL A 422 -7.19 -0.79 16.17
CA VAL A 422 -8.37 -1.46 16.73
C VAL A 422 -8.86 -0.75 17.98
N VAL A 423 -7.96 -0.18 18.78
CA VAL A 423 -8.34 0.60 19.98
C VAL A 423 -9.09 1.86 19.59
N SER A 424 -8.58 2.61 18.60
CA SER A 424 -9.26 3.82 18.11
C SER A 424 -10.62 3.47 17.50
N ASP A 425 -10.72 2.38 16.72
CA ASP A 425 -12.00 1.92 16.17
C ASP A 425 -12.98 1.51 17.29
N PHE A 426 -12.49 0.83 18.34
CA PHE A 426 -13.29 0.37 19.47
C PHE A 426 -13.75 1.52 20.36
N LEU A 427 -12.93 2.58 20.51
CA LEU A 427 -13.25 3.77 21.29
C LEU A 427 -14.56 4.44 20.82
N GLN A 428 -14.93 4.25 19.54
CA GLN A 428 -16.22 4.71 19.01
C GLN A 428 -17.41 4.16 19.80
N SER A 429 -17.28 2.98 20.41
CA SER A 429 -18.34 2.36 21.22
C SER A 429 -18.47 2.91 22.64
N GLU A 430 -17.48 3.63 23.13
CA GLU A 430 -17.34 4.07 24.55
C GLU A 430 -17.32 2.92 25.57
N LYS A 431 -17.22 1.67 25.12
CA LYS A 431 -17.07 0.49 25.98
C LYS A 431 -15.70 0.49 26.66
N PRO A 432 -15.56 -0.15 27.84
CA PRO A 432 -14.29 -0.26 28.54
C PRO A 432 -13.25 -1.02 27.70
N TYR A 433 -12.00 -0.55 27.76
CA TYR A 433 -10.89 -1.22 27.09
C TYR A 433 -9.61 -1.17 27.89
N ALA A 434 -8.83 -2.25 27.78
CA ALA A 434 -7.47 -2.33 28.29
C ALA A 434 -6.45 -2.30 27.16
N MET A 435 -5.32 -1.64 27.42
CA MET A 435 -4.16 -1.64 26.52
C MET A 435 -2.96 -2.21 27.23
N THR A 436 -2.21 -3.10 26.54
CA THR A 436 -1.01 -3.69 27.11
C THR A 436 0.20 -2.77 26.91
N SER A 437 0.88 -2.45 28.03
CA SER A 437 2.18 -1.79 28.04
C SER A 437 3.28 -2.80 28.21
N MET A 438 3.93 -3.18 27.11
CA MET A 438 4.98 -4.21 27.13
C MET A 438 6.34 -3.72 27.63
N ARG A 439 6.53 -2.40 27.83
CA ARG A 439 7.85 -1.81 28.07
C ARG A 439 7.88 -0.71 29.11
N ALA A 440 6.79 0.03 29.24
CA ALA A 440 6.74 1.23 30.08
C ALA A 440 5.84 1.01 31.30
N GLY A 441 6.00 1.83 32.32
CA GLY A 441 5.04 1.95 33.40
C GLY A 441 3.72 2.56 32.93
N VAL A 442 2.72 2.58 33.79
CA VAL A 442 1.37 3.07 33.45
C VAL A 442 1.40 4.53 33.01
N GLU A 443 2.11 5.39 33.75
CA GLU A 443 2.13 6.84 33.50
C GLU A 443 2.86 7.15 32.19
N ASP A 444 4.07 6.62 31.99
CA ASP A 444 4.84 6.82 30.76
C ASP A 444 4.07 6.34 29.51
N PHE A 445 3.34 5.22 29.65
CA PHE A 445 2.53 4.67 28.55
C PHE A 445 1.34 5.57 28.21
N ARG A 446 0.72 6.20 29.20
CA ARG A 446 -0.37 7.18 28.98
C ARG A 446 0.13 8.47 28.37
N GLU A 447 1.34 8.93 28.73
CA GLU A 447 1.95 10.11 28.12
C GLU A 447 2.31 9.86 26.65
N GLU A 448 2.82 8.65 26.34
CA GLU A 448 3.22 8.31 24.96
C GLU A 448 2.01 8.11 24.02
N PHE A 449 0.94 7.49 24.52
CA PHE A 449 -0.21 7.10 23.68
C PHE A 449 -1.50 7.77 24.11
N SER A 450 -2.00 8.68 23.28
CA SER A 450 -3.19 9.49 23.59
C SER A 450 -4.46 8.68 23.89
N VAL A 451 -4.60 7.51 23.26
CA VAL A 451 -5.72 6.59 23.51
C VAL A 451 -5.55 5.78 24.81
N ALA A 452 -4.34 5.72 25.36
CA ALA A 452 -4.09 5.00 26.62
C ALA A 452 -4.54 5.80 27.85
N GLU A 453 -4.79 7.10 27.73
CA GLU A 453 -5.20 7.96 28.82
C GLU A 453 -6.51 7.50 29.50
N THR A 454 -7.41 6.90 28.73
CA THR A 454 -8.67 6.31 29.23
C THR A 454 -8.72 4.78 29.07
N ALA A 455 -7.56 4.14 28.93
CA ALA A 455 -7.42 2.69 28.96
C ALA A 455 -7.05 2.19 30.36
N TYR A 456 -7.48 0.99 30.69
CA TYR A 456 -6.91 0.19 31.77
C TYR A 456 -5.58 -0.36 31.27
N VAL A 457 -4.46 0.18 31.78
CA VAL A 457 -3.13 -0.21 31.30
C VAL A 457 -2.70 -1.50 31.96
N LEU A 458 -2.60 -2.58 31.16
CA LEU A 458 -2.11 -3.88 31.58
C LEU A 458 -0.59 -3.93 31.39
N LEU A 459 0.16 -4.15 32.48
CA LEU A 459 1.61 -4.25 32.44
C LEU A 459 2.08 -5.54 31.77
N GLY A 460 3.22 -5.47 31.07
CA GLY A 460 3.76 -6.58 30.29
C GLY A 460 4.18 -7.81 31.13
N ASP A 461 4.44 -7.65 32.42
CA ASP A 461 4.67 -8.74 33.38
C ASP A 461 3.37 -9.34 33.95
N LEU A 462 2.22 -8.74 33.62
CA LEU A 462 0.88 -9.09 34.08
C LEU A 462 0.67 -8.93 35.59
N SER A 463 1.54 -8.21 36.30
CA SER A 463 1.46 -8.04 37.77
C SER A 463 0.15 -7.39 38.22
N ASN A 464 -0.51 -6.62 37.38
CA ASN A 464 -1.78 -5.94 37.65
C ASN A 464 -2.99 -6.53 36.89
N LEU A 465 -2.87 -7.78 36.36
CA LEU A 465 -3.91 -8.37 35.50
C LEU A 465 -5.26 -8.46 36.20
N ASP A 466 -5.31 -8.90 37.43
CA ASP A 466 -6.58 -9.06 38.17
C ASP A 466 -7.26 -7.71 38.39
N GLU A 467 -6.53 -6.68 38.80
CA GLU A 467 -7.06 -5.32 38.97
C GLU A 467 -7.61 -4.75 37.67
N VAL A 468 -6.86 -4.90 36.57
CA VAL A 468 -7.27 -4.45 35.23
C VAL A 468 -8.53 -5.18 34.77
N LEU A 469 -8.66 -6.47 35.03
CA LEU A 469 -9.86 -7.24 34.68
C LEU A 469 -11.07 -6.86 35.54
N ASP A 470 -10.88 -6.53 36.80
CA ASP A 470 -11.95 -6.05 37.68
C ASP A 470 -12.45 -4.66 37.24
N ASP A 471 -11.53 -3.76 36.86
CA ASP A 471 -11.89 -2.46 36.31
C ASP A 471 -12.60 -2.60 34.95
N LEU A 472 -12.08 -3.47 34.10
CA LEU A 472 -12.62 -3.68 32.75
C LEU A 472 -14.02 -4.29 32.73
N LEU A 473 -14.32 -5.17 33.71
CA LEU A 473 -15.53 -6.02 33.69
C LEU A 473 -16.56 -5.65 34.75
N GLU A 474 -16.16 -4.95 35.83
CA GLU A 474 -17.03 -4.72 36.98
C GLU A 474 -17.16 -3.23 37.34
N ARG A 475 -16.06 -2.47 37.46
CA ARG A 475 -16.08 -1.13 38.07
C ARG A 475 -16.23 0.01 37.05
N ASP A 476 -15.49 -0.07 35.95
CA ASP A 476 -15.39 0.92 34.87
C ASP A 476 -15.25 2.39 35.31
N PRO A 477 -14.30 2.76 36.19
CA PRO A 477 -14.18 4.12 36.70
C PRO A 477 -13.83 5.17 35.63
N LEU A 478 -13.36 4.76 34.44
CA LEU A 478 -12.96 5.64 33.36
C LEU A 478 -14.10 5.93 32.33
N ALA A 479 -15.32 5.47 32.57
CA ALA A 479 -16.42 5.60 31.61
C ALA A 479 -16.67 7.04 31.14
N VAL A 480 -16.74 8.01 32.09
CA VAL A 480 -16.97 9.43 31.76
C VAL A 480 -15.79 10.03 30.99
N ALA A 481 -14.58 9.81 31.48
CA ALA A 481 -13.36 10.30 30.82
C ALA A 481 -13.22 9.73 29.40
N ARG A 482 -13.67 8.49 29.19
CA ARG A 482 -13.65 7.82 27.88
C ARG A 482 -14.56 8.47 26.85
N ALA A 483 -15.73 8.96 27.25
CA ALA A 483 -16.62 9.69 26.35
C ALA A 483 -16.00 11.03 25.91
N GLU A 484 -15.28 11.72 26.79
CA GLU A 484 -14.54 12.94 26.46
C GLU A 484 -13.35 12.61 25.53
N ARG A 485 -12.61 11.55 25.84
CA ARG A 485 -11.49 11.10 25.02
C ARG A 485 -11.91 10.72 23.60
N LYS A 486 -13.06 10.05 23.45
CA LYS A 486 -13.63 9.75 22.14
C LYS A 486 -13.78 11.01 21.29
N ARG A 487 -14.35 12.09 21.86
CA ARG A 487 -14.52 13.37 21.13
C ARG A 487 -13.18 13.95 20.67
N TYR A 488 -12.17 13.88 21.53
CA TYR A 488 -10.82 14.35 21.19
C TYR A 488 -10.14 13.51 20.12
N VAL A 489 -10.26 12.17 20.19
CA VAL A 489 -9.57 11.23 19.26
C VAL A 489 -10.31 11.06 17.94
N LEU A 490 -11.66 10.97 17.97
CA LEU A 490 -12.50 10.61 16.81
C LEU A 490 -13.43 11.74 16.34
N GLY A 491 -13.42 12.88 17.03
CA GLY A 491 -14.36 13.97 16.78
C GLY A 491 -15.77 13.68 17.34
N GLU A 492 -16.70 14.58 17.05
CA GLU A 492 -18.10 14.52 17.55
C GLU A 492 -19.04 13.73 16.62
N PHE A 493 -18.48 12.83 15.83
CA PHE A 493 -19.24 12.05 14.86
C PHE A 493 -19.93 10.85 15.53
N VAL A 494 -21.20 10.67 15.21
CA VAL A 494 -22.01 9.51 15.62
C VAL A 494 -22.54 8.77 14.39
N ASP A 495 -22.76 7.47 14.51
CA ASP A 495 -23.25 6.60 13.43
C ASP A 495 -22.51 6.83 12.10
N GLU A 496 -23.23 7.10 11.03
CA GLU A 496 -22.69 7.30 9.68
C GLU A 496 -22.18 8.74 9.40
N GLN A 497 -22.24 9.65 10.37
CA GLN A 497 -21.88 11.06 10.15
C GLN A 497 -20.45 11.26 9.66
N SER A 498 -19.48 10.47 10.15
CA SER A 498 -18.10 10.52 9.67
C SER A 498 -18.00 10.11 8.20
N ALA A 499 -18.73 9.07 7.80
CA ALA A 499 -18.77 8.62 6.42
C ALA A 499 -19.45 9.66 5.51
N ASP A 500 -20.50 10.30 5.98
CA ASP A 500 -21.21 11.37 5.27
C ASP A 500 -20.37 12.64 5.15
N ALA A 501 -19.68 13.03 6.23
CA ALA A 501 -18.75 14.17 6.23
C ALA A 501 -17.59 13.94 5.25
N PHE A 502 -17.02 12.74 5.22
CA PHE A 502 -16.00 12.39 4.26
C PHE A 502 -16.53 12.42 2.81
N ALA A 503 -17.72 11.89 2.57
CA ALA A 503 -18.35 11.93 1.25
C ALA A 503 -18.66 13.36 0.80
N ALA A 504 -19.10 14.24 1.71
CA ALA A 504 -19.28 15.67 1.44
C ALA A 504 -17.94 16.34 1.08
N PHE A 505 -16.92 16.11 1.89
CA PHE A 505 -15.56 16.61 1.62
C PHE A 505 -15.04 16.21 0.23
N VAL A 506 -15.24 14.95 -0.20
CA VAL A 506 -14.85 14.50 -1.55
C VAL A 506 -15.60 15.26 -2.63
N ARG A 507 -16.91 15.49 -2.47
CA ARG A 507 -17.71 16.29 -3.42
C ARG A 507 -17.22 17.73 -3.51
N ASP A 508 -16.90 18.35 -2.39
CA ASP A 508 -16.43 19.74 -2.33
C ASP A 508 -15.08 19.88 -3.02
N LEU A 509 -14.15 18.94 -2.81
CA LEU A 509 -12.87 18.90 -3.53
C LEU A 509 -13.05 18.83 -5.04
N VAL A 510 -14.00 18.03 -5.53
CA VAL A 510 -14.24 17.86 -6.97
C VAL A 510 -14.87 19.11 -7.58
N ARG A 511 -15.72 19.81 -6.84
CA ARG A 511 -16.40 21.02 -7.28
C ARG A 511 -15.52 22.27 -7.23
N GLY A 512 -14.39 22.21 -6.52
CA GLY A 512 -13.50 23.35 -6.33
C GLY A 512 -14.06 24.40 -5.35
N ALA A 513 -14.86 23.94 -4.41
CA ALA A 513 -15.46 24.77 -3.37
C ALA A 513 -14.56 24.87 -2.13
#